data_70f08d498a8c6c16982f21b2a090f301
#
_entry.id   70f08d498a8c6c16982f21b2a090f301
#
_cell.length_a   1.000
_cell.length_b   1.000
_cell.length_c   1.000
_cell.angle_alpha   90.00
_cell.angle_beta   90.00
_cell.angle_gamma   90.00
#
_symmetry.space_group_name_H-M   'P 1'
#
loop_
_entity.id
_entity.type
_entity.pdbx_description
1 polymer ?
#
loop_
_entity_poly.entity_id
_entity_poly.type
_entity_poly.pdbx_seq_one_letter_code
_entity_poly.pdbx_strand_id
1 'polypeptide(L)'
;NQVISRFLQSKKTACFVSVRPSQTFHLVEKDDDGHVTRISPAGSSVAWINGGYFVFSRRIFEFLGPGEDLVNEPFQRLIAARELITVSHEGFWACMDTFKERQQLEDLWSKGAAPWQVWLKNGQP
;
A
#
# COMPACT_ATOMS: atom_id res chain seq x y z
N ASN A 1 16.36 -4.00 3.32
CA ASN A 1 15.27 -4.72 2.67
C ASN A 1 14.30 -5.35 3.68
N GLN A 2 13.71 -4.47 4.49
CA GLN A 2 12.90 -4.84 5.67
C GLN A 2 11.72 -5.77 5.33
N VAL A 3 11.05 -5.56 4.20
CA VAL A 3 9.88 -6.35 3.77
C VAL A 3 10.26 -7.80 3.51
N ILE A 4 11.33 -8.01 2.74
CA ILE A 4 11.83 -9.36 2.41
C ILE A 4 12.31 -10.08 3.68
N SER A 5 13.06 -9.40 4.55
CA SER A 5 13.51 -9.99 5.81
C SER A 5 12.33 -10.41 6.69
N ARG A 6 11.31 -9.55 6.82
CA ARG A 6 10.11 -9.86 7.59
C ARG A 6 9.33 -11.03 6.99
N PHE A 7 9.19 -11.04 5.65
CA PHE A 7 8.55 -12.15 4.94
C PHE A 7 9.23 -13.50 5.21
N LEU A 8 10.56 -13.56 5.04
CA LEU A 8 11.34 -14.78 5.26
C LEU A 8 11.24 -15.29 6.72
N GLN A 9 11.31 -14.37 7.69
CA GLN A 9 11.17 -14.69 9.11
C GLN A 9 9.78 -15.24 9.45
N SER A 10 8.73 -14.72 8.79
CA SER A 10 7.35 -15.12 9.08
C SER A 10 7.02 -16.55 8.65
N LYS A 11 7.76 -17.09 7.68
CA LYS A 11 7.47 -18.38 7.02
C LYS A 11 6.06 -18.45 6.41
N LYS A 12 5.45 -17.31 6.11
CA LYS A 12 4.12 -17.20 5.51
C LYS A 12 4.17 -17.30 3.99
N THR A 13 3.00 -17.51 3.39
CA THR A 13 2.86 -17.65 1.94
C THR A 13 2.89 -16.31 1.24
N ALA A 14 2.35 -15.27 1.86
CA ALA A 14 2.23 -13.94 1.26
C ALA A 14 2.53 -12.82 2.26
N CYS A 15 3.15 -11.76 1.75
CA CYS A 15 3.37 -10.49 2.44
C CYS A 15 3.12 -9.34 1.48
N PHE A 16 2.54 -8.25 1.97
CA PHE A 16 2.45 -7.01 1.22
C PHE A 16 2.83 -5.79 2.07
N VAL A 17 3.08 -4.68 1.39
CA VAL A 17 3.31 -3.40 2.06
C VAL A 17 2.00 -2.69 2.25
N SER A 18 1.69 -2.32 3.49
CA SER A 18 0.58 -1.42 3.80
C SER A 18 1.10 0.00 4.02
N VAL A 19 0.36 0.97 3.51
CA VAL A 19 0.71 2.39 3.57
C VAL A 19 -0.47 3.20 4.07
N ARG A 20 -0.21 4.39 4.58
CA ARG A 20 -1.28 5.36 4.85
C ARG A 20 -1.54 6.16 3.58
N PRO A 21 -2.81 6.34 3.16
CA PRO A 21 -3.12 7.13 1.99
C PRO A 21 -2.65 8.58 2.21
N SER A 22 -1.86 9.10 1.26
CA SER A 22 -1.43 10.51 1.23
C SER A 22 -2.47 11.45 0.60
N GLN A 23 -3.65 10.92 0.29
CA GLN A 23 -4.68 11.64 -0.43
C GLN A 23 -5.40 12.65 0.44
N THR A 24 -5.70 13.79 -0.15
CA THR A 24 -6.37 14.94 0.48
C THR A 24 -7.91 14.81 0.53
N PHE A 25 -8.44 13.59 0.52
CA PHE A 25 -9.87 13.38 0.68
C PHE A 25 -10.30 13.66 2.12
N HIS A 26 -11.55 14.09 2.26
CA HIS A 26 -12.21 14.15 3.53
C HIS A 26 -13.24 13.01 3.61
N LEU A 27 -13.22 12.29 4.71
CA LEU A 27 -14.25 11.33 5.07
C LEU A 27 -15.44 12.12 5.59
N VAL A 28 -16.62 11.77 5.11
CA VAL A 28 -17.89 12.39 5.51
C VAL A 28 -18.73 11.33 6.19
N GLU A 29 -19.07 11.56 7.44
CA GLU A 29 -20.07 10.77 8.17
C GLU A 29 -21.40 11.52 8.09
N LYS A 30 -22.48 10.80 7.84
CA LYS A 30 -23.82 11.35 7.77
C LYS A 30 -24.82 10.44 8.50
N ASP A 31 -25.91 11.00 8.99
CA ASP A 31 -27.05 10.24 9.51
C ASP A 31 -27.95 9.71 8.37
N ASP A 32 -28.99 8.98 8.75
CA ASP A 32 -29.92 8.36 7.80
C ASP A 32 -30.74 9.40 7.03
N ASP A 33 -30.89 10.61 7.56
CA ASP A 33 -31.60 11.73 6.93
C ASP A 33 -30.65 12.54 5.99
N GLY A 34 -29.34 12.20 5.96
CA GLY A 34 -28.37 12.82 5.09
C GLY A 34 -27.66 14.04 5.68
N HIS A 35 -27.90 14.37 6.96
CA HIS A 35 -27.16 15.45 7.63
C HIS A 35 -25.72 14.99 7.91
N VAL A 36 -24.76 15.85 7.58
CA VAL A 36 -23.36 15.59 7.85
C VAL A 36 -23.09 15.72 9.35
N THR A 37 -22.65 14.62 9.96
CA THR A 37 -22.34 14.55 11.39
C THR A 37 -20.86 14.76 11.68
N ARG A 38 -19.99 14.47 10.67
CA ARG A 38 -18.55 14.67 10.81
C ARG A 38 -17.87 14.81 9.46
N ILE A 39 -16.81 15.64 9.42
CA ILE A 39 -15.84 15.68 8.32
C ILE A 39 -14.45 15.56 8.93
N SER A 40 -13.64 14.64 8.40
CA SER A 40 -12.25 14.45 8.84
C SER A 40 -11.32 14.17 7.65
N PRO A 41 -10.06 14.63 7.68
CA PRO A 41 -9.10 14.29 6.63
C PRO A 41 -8.91 12.76 6.55
N ALA A 42 -8.93 12.18 5.36
CA ALA A 42 -8.73 10.74 5.17
C ALA A 42 -7.35 10.28 5.67
N GLY A 43 -6.33 11.13 5.59
CA GLY A 43 -5.00 10.87 6.13
C GLY A 43 -4.93 10.77 7.66
N SER A 44 -5.95 11.24 8.39
CA SER A 44 -6.10 11.06 9.84
C SER A 44 -6.84 9.77 10.21
N SER A 45 -7.39 9.06 9.22
CA SER A 45 -8.04 7.78 9.43
C SER A 45 -6.99 6.72 9.80
N VAL A 46 -7.36 5.82 10.69
CA VAL A 46 -6.51 4.68 11.10
C VAL A 46 -6.36 3.64 9.99
N ALA A 47 -7.00 3.85 8.84
CA ALA A 47 -7.02 2.89 7.74
C ALA A 47 -5.68 2.82 7.00
N TRP A 48 -5.16 1.61 6.92
CA TRP A 48 -4.05 1.24 6.04
C TRP A 48 -4.61 0.75 4.71
N ILE A 49 -3.96 1.12 3.63
CA ILE A 49 -4.30 0.63 2.29
C ILE A 49 -3.19 -0.27 1.75
N ASN A 50 -3.53 -1.09 0.77
CA ASN A 50 -2.56 -1.89 0.03
C ASN A 50 -1.65 -0.96 -0.79
N GLY A 51 -0.35 -1.01 -0.53
CA GLY A 51 0.67 -0.20 -1.21
C GLY A 51 1.14 -0.77 -2.55
N GLY A 52 0.55 -1.89 -3.02
CA GLY A 52 0.83 -2.45 -4.34
C GLY A 52 2.15 -3.25 -4.44
N TYR A 53 2.87 -3.44 -3.35
CA TYR A 53 4.12 -4.20 -3.32
C TYR A 53 3.92 -5.53 -2.58
N PHE A 54 4.13 -6.64 -3.29
CA PHE A 54 3.87 -8.00 -2.79
C PHE A 54 5.13 -8.86 -2.81
N VAL A 55 5.23 -9.77 -1.85
CA VAL A 55 6.23 -10.84 -1.80
C VAL A 55 5.52 -12.16 -1.52
N PHE A 56 5.76 -13.15 -2.37
CA PHE A 56 5.13 -14.45 -2.29
C PHE A 56 6.15 -15.58 -2.23
N SER A 57 5.81 -16.63 -1.49
CA SER A 57 6.42 -17.95 -1.70
C SER A 57 5.72 -18.67 -2.87
N ARG A 58 6.35 -19.73 -3.38
CA ARG A 58 5.72 -20.55 -4.44
C ARG A 58 4.38 -21.18 -4.01
N ARG A 59 4.14 -21.30 -2.73
CA ARG A 59 2.85 -21.79 -2.20
C ARG A 59 1.66 -20.90 -2.57
N ILE A 60 1.88 -19.69 -3.05
CA ILE A 60 0.80 -18.82 -3.54
C ILE A 60 -0.06 -19.50 -4.60
N PHE A 61 0.53 -20.35 -5.44
CA PHE A 61 -0.20 -21.06 -6.49
C PHE A 61 -1.26 -22.06 -5.95
N GLU A 62 -1.15 -22.47 -4.70
CA GLU A 62 -2.18 -23.30 -4.01
C GLU A 62 -3.44 -22.48 -3.67
N PHE A 63 -3.34 -21.16 -3.68
CA PHE A 63 -4.39 -20.22 -3.32
C PHE A 63 -5.02 -19.51 -4.53
N LEU A 64 -4.46 -19.68 -5.73
CA LEU A 64 -4.94 -19.03 -6.95
C LEU A 64 -5.90 -19.96 -7.70
N GLY A 65 -7.04 -19.40 -8.13
CA GLY A 65 -7.97 -20.02 -9.07
C GLY A 65 -7.93 -19.36 -10.45
N PRO A 66 -8.41 -20.04 -11.50
CA PRO A 66 -8.49 -19.46 -12.83
C PRO A 66 -9.39 -18.21 -12.87
N GLY A 67 -8.88 -17.12 -13.43
CA GLY A 67 -9.66 -15.90 -13.68
C GLY A 67 -9.94 -15.05 -12.44
N GLU A 68 -9.37 -15.39 -11.28
CA GLU A 68 -9.54 -14.63 -10.05
C GLU A 68 -8.60 -13.43 -9.98
N ASP A 69 -9.06 -12.36 -9.32
CA ASP A 69 -8.22 -11.22 -8.96
C ASP A 69 -7.45 -11.54 -7.68
N LEU A 70 -6.13 -11.35 -7.71
CA LEU A 70 -5.21 -11.69 -6.62
C LEU A 70 -5.65 -11.13 -5.26
N VAL A 71 -6.11 -9.89 -5.23
CA VAL A 71 -6.43 -9.20 -3.96
C VAL A 71 -7.84 -9.50 -3.45
N ASN A 72 -8.64 -10.20 -4.20
CA ASN A 72 -9.99 -10.61 -3.83
C ASN A 72 -10.00 -12.04 -3.27
N GLU A 73 -10.45 -13.03 -4.05
CA GLU A 73 -10.66 -14.39 -3.55
C GLU A 73 -9.39 -15.07 -3.00
N PRO A 74 -8.22 -14.99 -3.67
CA PRO A 74 -6.98 -15.55 -3.14
C PRO A 74 -6.59 -14.96 -1.78
N PHE A 75 -6.73 -13.63 -1.61
CA PHE A 75 -6.41 -12.99 -0.33
C PHE A 75 -7.35 -13.44 0.78
N GLN A 76 -8.65 -13.63 0.49
CA GLN A 76 -9.59 -14.16 1.50
C GLN A 76 -9.17 -15.58 1.95
N ARG A 77 -8.74 -16.44 1.03
CA ARG A 77 -8.23 -17.78 1.37
C ARG A 77 -6.94 -17.72 2.20
N LEU A 78 -6.01 -16.82 1.83
CA LEU A 78 -4.79 -16.60 2.60
C LEU A 78 -5.06 -16.04 4.00
N ILE A 79 -6.04 -15.15 4.14
CA ILE A 79 -6.47 -14.59 5.43
C ILE A 79 -7.07 -15.73 6.30
N ALA A 80 -7.99 -16.51 5.75
CA ALA A 80 -8.60 -17.64 6.45
C ALA A 80 -7.57 -18.68 6.92
N ALA A 81 -6.55 -18.93 6.10
CA ALA A 81 -5.44 -19.83 6.42
C ALA A 81 -4.37 -19.18 7.34
N ARG A 82 -4.48 -17.88 7.66
CA ARG A 82 -3.46 -17.09 8.38
C ARG A 82 -2.09 -17.11 7.69
N GLU A 83 -2.08 -17.11 6.36
CA GLU A 83 -0.90 -17.15 5.51
C GLU A 83 -0.55 -15.81 4.85
N LEU A 84 -1.28 -14.74 5.18
CA LEU A 84 -1.04 -13.37 4.71
C LEU A 84 -0.57 -12.49 5.86
N ILE A 85 0.52 -11.76 5.64
CA ILE A 85 1.01 -10.72 6.55
C ILE A 85 1.21 -9.40 5.82
N THR A 86 1.32 -8.32 6.56
CA THR A 86 1.70 -7.00 6.02
C THR A 86 2.87 -6.41 6.78
N VAL A 87 3.60 -5.53 6.10
CA VAL A 87 4.61 -4.64 6.68
C VAL A 87 4.17 -3.21 6.46
N SER A 88 3.98 -2.47 7.54
CA SER A 88 3.60 -1.07 7.48
C SER A 88 4.78 -0.21 7.04
N HIS A 89 4.55 0.68 6.06
CA HIS A 89 5.51 1.68 5.60
C HIS A 89 4.97 3.07 5.92
N GLU A 90 5.69 3.80 6.74
CA GLU A 90 5.35 5.17 7.17
C GLU A 90 6.14 6.25 6.42
N GLY A 91 7.05 5.85 5.52
CA GLY A 91 7.84 6.75 4.69
C GLY A 91 7.06 7.26 3.48
N PHE A 92 7.79 7.89 2.58
CA PHE A 92 7.21 8.35 1.32
C PHE A 92 6.67 7.16 0.51
N TRP A 93 5.44 7.30 0.09
CA TRP A 93 4.77 6.42 -0.87
C TRP A 93 3.86 7.26 -1.77
N ALA A 94 3.86 6.97 -3.05
CA ALA A 94 2.97 7.59 -4.03
C ALA A 94 2.64 6.59 -5.13
N CYS A 95 1.40 6.61 -5.60
CA CYS A 95 1.00 5.95 -6.86
C CYS A 95 1.17 6.92 -8.04
N MET A 96 1.12 6.37 -9.25
CA MET A 96 1.18 7.13 -10.50
C MET A 96 0.10 6.60 -11.47
N ASP A 97 -1.15 6.57 -11.01
CA ASP A 97 -2.27 6.01 -11.77
C ASP A 97 -3.04 7.10 -12.51
N THR A 98 -2.83 8.37 -12.16
CA THR A 98 -3.46 9.53 -12.78
C THR A 98 -2.43 10.52 -13.29
N PHE A 99 -2.84 11.36 -14.26
CA PHE A 99 -2.01 12.44 -14.79
C PHE A 99 -1.58 13.42 -13.67
N LYS A 100 -2.46 13.71 -12.73
CA LYS A 100 -2.15 14.58 -11.59
C LYS A 100 -1.04 14.00 -10.70
N GLU A 101 -1.10 12.72 -10.40
CA GLU A 101 -0.08 12.03 -9.60
C GLU A 101 1.27 11.98 -10.31
N ARG A 102 1.25 11.70 -11.61
CA ARG A 102 2.45 11.78 -12.45
C ARG A 102 3.07 13.18 -12.37
N GLN A 103 2.27 14.25 -12.56
CA GLN A 103 2.77 15.62 -12.52
C GLN A 103 3.39 15.96 -11.15
N GLN A 104 2.78 15.50 -10.06
CA GLN A 104 3.34 15.67 -8.72
C GLN A 104 4.71 15.03 -8.56
N LEU A 105 4.90 13.82 -9.11
CA LEU A 105 6.20 13.14 -9.08
C LEU A 105 7.23 13.85 -9.96
N GLU A 106 6.85 14.30 -11.15
CA GLU A 106 7.71 15.09 -12.04
C GLU A 106 8.15 16.41 -11.38
N ASP A 107 7.26 17.09 -10.66
CA ASP A 107 7.56 18.30 -9.91
C ASP A 107 8.59 18.05 -8.78
N LEU A 108 8.45 16.93 -8.07
CA LEU A 108 9.42 16.52 -7.05
C LEU A 108 10.80 16.23 -7.68
N TRP A 109 10.79 15.53 -8.81
CA TRP A 109 12.01 15.22 -9.55
C TRP A 109 12.72 16.49 -10.03
N SER A 110 12.02 17.39 -10.69
CA SER A 110 12.58 18.64 -11.26
C SER A 110 13.16 19.56 -10.20
N LYS A 111 12.62 19.53 -8.98
CA LYS A 111 13.12 20.29 -7.82
C LYS A 111 14.28 19.63 -7.10
N GLY A 112 14.74 18.45 -7.54
CA GLY A 112 15.76 17.67 -6.84
C GLY A 112 15.31 17.17 -5.45
N ALA A 113 14.01 17.13 -5.22
CA ALA A 113 13.39 16.76 -3.93
C ALA A 113 12.74 15.37 -3.96
N ALA A 114 13.13 14.51 -4.91
CA ALA A 114 12.56 13.18 -5.12
C ALA A 114 12.93 12.21 -3.97
N PRO A 115 12.01 11.84 -3.08
CA PRO A 115 12.33 11.02 -1.89
C PRO A 115 12.75 9.60 -2.22
N TRP A 116 12.41 9.11 -3.41
CA TRP A 116 12.79 7.77 -3.89
C TRP A 116 14.23 7.68 -4.39
N GLN A 117 14.95 8.80 -4.54
CA GLN A 117 16.36 8.83 -4.95
C GLN A 117 17.29 8.46 -3.78
N VAL A 118 17.07 7.30 -3.18
CA VAL A 118 17.83 6.85 -2.00
C VAL A 118 19.29 6.56 -2.31
N TRP A 119 19.63 6.28 -3.57
CA TRP A 119 20.99 6.00 -4.02
C TRP A 119 21.90 7.24 -3.99
N LEU A 120 21.33 8.46 -4.15
CA LEU A 120 22.12 9.69 -4.09
C LEU A 120 22.56 10.04 -2.65
N LYS A 121 21.82 9.58 -1.66
CA LYS A 121 22.14 9.84 -0.25
C LYS A 121 23.31 9.00 0.27
N ASN A 122 23.68 7.93 -0.43
CA ASN A 122 24.72 7.00 -0.01
C ASN A 122 26.05 7.20 -0.78
N GLY A 123 26.19 8.29 -1.55
CA GLY A 123 27.47 8.67 -2.18
C GLY A 123 27.97 7.68 -3.25
N GLN A 124 27.11 6.87 -3.84
CA GLN A 124 27.46 6.03 -5.00
C GLN A 124 26.82 6.60 -6.26
N PRO A 125 27.62 6.69 -7.38
CA PRO A 125 27.15 7.14 -8.67
C PRO A 125 26.12 6.20 -9.30
#